data_3b22e34a048fbe95bcd8a5239828540e
#
_entry.id   3b22e34a048fbe95bcd8a5239828540e
#
_cell.length_a   1.000
_cell.length_b   1.000
_cell.length_c   1.000
_cell.angle_alpha   90.00
_cell.angle_beta   90.00
_cell.angle_gamma   90.00
#
_symmetry.space_group_name_H-M   'P 1'
#
loop_
_entity.id
_entity.type
_entity.pdbx_description
1 polymer ?
#
loop_
_entity_poly.entity_id
_entity_poly.type
_entity_poly.pdbx_seq_one_letter_code
_entity_poly.pdbx_strand_id
1 'polypeptide(L)'
;MQRKIVTFDIDGTLTIGHGWFYIASLLGKADEYLEYTAMFRSGRTGEAEHLSNLLSIAVGVPVPKIHSILRSIPKLRNISTAVRMLSANGLETMLLTHNPQYVCEWYERRFGFSDHCSAYQPVENGVVCRAGTLRPDKVAWLKQMCAERRISPRDVLHVGDSASDAAVFRTTGSGIAVNSRDDETTGSAAAAINTTDMKDVAKLILNGSE
;
A
#
# COMPACT_ATOMS: atom_id res chain seq x y z
N MET A 1 22.64 -2.80 11.50
CA MET A 1 21.42 -2.73 12.36
C MET A 1 20.42 -3.71 11.81
N GLN A 2 19.91 -4.62 12.64
CA GLN A 2 18.95 -5.63 12.19
C GLN A 2 17.57 -4.95 12.01
N ARG A 3 17.03 -4.99 10.79
CA ARG A 3 15.66 -4.50 10.49
C ARG A 3 14.65 -5.27 11.34
N LYS A 4 13.60 -4.59 11.77
CA LYS A 4 12.55 -5.17 12.63
C LYS A 4 11.21 -5.30 11.92
N ILE A 5 10.93 -4.35 11.01
CA ILE A 5 9.66 -4.26 10.32
C ILE A 5 9.89 -4.14 8.80
N VAL A 6 9.04 -4.83 8.04
CA VAL A 6 8.90 -4.63 6.59
C VAL A 6 7.51 -4.11 6.32
N THR A 7 7.41 -2.92 5.75
CA THR A 7 6.12 -2.35 5.33
C THR A 7 5.92 -2.51 3.83
N PHE A 8 4.68 -2.71 3.41
CA PHE A 8 4.30 -2.92 2.01
C PHE A 8 3.21 -1.95 1.59
N ASP A 9 3.38 -1.33 0.42
CA ASP A 9 2.23 -0.75 -0.28
C ASP A 9 1.35 -1.86 -0.88
N ILE A 10 0.14 -1.49 -1.32
CA ILE A 10 -0.81 -2.43 -1.92
C ILE A 10 -0.88 -2.26 -3.43
N ASP A 11 -1.26 -1.07 -3.89
CA ASP A 11 -1.55 -0.82 -5.32
C ASP A 11 -0.26 -0.73 -6.14
N GLY A 12 -0.13 -1.55 -7.18
CA GLY A 12 1.09 -1.65 -7.97
C GLY A 12 2.19 -2.52 -7.33
N THR A 13 2.13 -2.75 -6.01
CA THR A 13 3.11 -3.53 -5.24
C THR A 13 2.64 -4.94 -4.94
N LEU A 14 1.50 -5.10 -4.27
CA LEU A 14 0.86 -6.40 -4.02
C LEU A 14 -0.16 -6.75 -5.11
N THR A 15 -0.75 -5.73 -5.75
CA THR A 15 -1.65 -5.91 -6.89
C THR A 15 -0.92 -5.73 -8.22
N ILE A 16 -1.46 -6.33 -9.28
CA ILE A 16 -1.05 -6.07 -10.65
C ILE A 16 -1.88 -4.87 -11.15
N GLY A 17 -1.26 -3.68 -11.14
CA GLY A 17 -1.93 -2.41 -11.43
C GLY A 17 -2.70 -1.82 -10.24
N HIS A 18 -3.44 -0.74 -10.51
CA HIS A 18 -4.14 -0.01 -9.44
C HIS A 18 -5.44 -0.70 -9.03
N GLY A 19 -5.54 -1.13 -7.78
CA GLY A 19 -6.72 -1.80 -7.22
C GLY A 19 -7.97 -0.94 -7.28
N TRP A 20 -7.85 0.38 -7.09
CA TRP A 20 -8.97 1.32 -7.21
C TRP A 20 -9.59 1.40 -8.61
N PHE A 21 -8.82 1.17 -9.67
CA PHE A 21 -9.38 1.05 -11.01
C PHE A 21 -10.30 -0.18 -11.13
N TYR A 22 -9.89 -1.32 -10.56
CA TYR A 22 -10.73 -2.53 -10.54
C TYR A 22 -11.97 -2.34 -9.66
N ILE A 23 -11.83 -1.70 -8.49
CA ILE A 23 -12.98 -1.37 -7.62
C ILE A 23 -13.97 -0.50 -8.39
N ALA A 24 -13.50 0.60 -8.98
CA ALA A 24 -14.34 1.50 -9.77
C ALA A 24 -15.02 0.78 -10.94
N SER A 25 -14.28 -0.03 -11.70
CA SER A 25 -14.81 -0.76 -12.86
C SER A 25 -15.93 -1.73 -12.46
N LEU A 26 -15.72 -2.50 -11.38
CA LEU A 26 -16.72 -3.47 -10.90
C LEU A 26 -17.91 -2.83 -10.16
N LEU A 27 -17.80 -1.54 -9.81
CA LEU A 27 -18.90 -0.72 -9.30
C LEU A 27 -19.61 0.08 -10.41
N GLY A 28 -19.18 -0.02 -11.67
CA GLY A 28 -19.71 0.75 -12.79
C GLY A 28 -19.29 2.23 -12.78
N LYS A 29 -18.19 2.57 -12.13
CA LYS A 29 -17.65 3.92 -11.93
C LYS A 29 -16.24 4.11 -12.54
N ALA A 30 -15.93 3.36 -13.60
CA ALA A 30 -14.62 3.44 -14.26
C ALA A 30 -14.33 4.84 -14.81
N ASP A 31 -15.34 5.50 -15.38
CA ASP A 31 -15.21 6.84 -15.96
C ASP A 31 -14.87 7.89 -14.88
N GLU A 32 -15.51 7.80 -13.70
CA GLU A 32 -15.18 8.67 -12.55
C GLU A 32 -13.71 8.49 -12.12
N TYR A 33 -13.23 7.24 -12.04
CA TYR A 33 -11.83 6.96 -11.72
C TYR A 33 -10.87 7.58 -12.76
N LEU A 34 -11.17 7.42 -14.03
CA LEU A 34 -10.34 7.97 -15.13
C LEU A 34 -10.32 9.49 -15.11
N GLU A 35 -11.45 10.13 -14.84
CA GLU A 35 -11.55 11.59 -14.70
C GLU A 35 -10.71 12.09 -13.53
N TYR A 36 -10.86 11.51 -12.32
CA TYR A 36 -10.09 11.90 -11.14
C TYR A 36 -8.58 11.71 -11.34
N THR A 37 -8.19 10.62 -11.99
CA THR A 37 -6.79 10.37 -12.33
C THR A 37 -6.25 11.37 -13.35
N ALA A 38 -7.04 11.75 -14.36
CA ALA A 38 -6.66 12.76 -15.34
C ALA A 38 -6.54 14.16 -14.71
N MET A 39 -7.43 14.52 -13.78
CA MET A 39 -7.34 15.77 -13.01
C MET A 39 -6.04 15.84 -12.20
N PHE A 40 -5.68 14.76 -11.53
CA PHE A 40 -4.45 14.68 -10.74
C PHE A 40 -3.20 14.78 -11.65
N ARG A 41 -3.13 13.96 -12.69
CA ARG A 41 -1.99 13.96 -13.63
C ARG A 41 -1.78 15.30 -14.35
N SER A 42 -2.83 16.06 -14.57
CA SER A 42 -2.76 17.41 -15.17
C SER A 42 -2.46 18.52 -14.16
N GLY A 43 -2.27 18.20 -12.87
CA GLY A 43 -2.03 19.16 -11.79
C GLY A 43 -3.27 20.00 -11.41
N ARG A 44 -4.48 19.62 -11.88
CA ARG A 44 -5.73 20.31 -11.51
C ARG A 44 -6.18 20.02 -10.07
N THR A 45 -5.75 18.89 -9.51
CA THR A 45 -6.01 18.51 -8.12
C THR A 45 -4.71 18.11 -7.45
N GLY A 46 -4.59 18.41 -6.12
CA GLY A 46 -3.51 17.92 -5.28
C GLY A 46 -3.74 16.48 -4.81
N GLU A 47 -2.73 15.88 -4.19
CA GLU A 47 -2.74 14.49 -3.72
C GLU A 47 -3.91 14.20 -2.75
N ALA A 48 -4.16 15.09 -1.78
CA ALA A 48 -5.24 14.93 -0.80
C ALA A 48 -6.63 14.92 -1.47
N GLU A 49 -6.85 15.81 -2.44
CA GLU A 49 -8.10 15.88 -3.20
C GLU A 49 -8.25 14.67 -4.11
N HIS A 50 -7.16 14.26 -4.79
CA HIS A 50 -7.17 13.06 -5.60
C HIS A 50 -7.54 11.82 -4.78
N LEU A 51 -6.92 11.61 -3.61
CA LEU A 51 -7.26 10.50 -2.72
C LEU A 51 -8.72 10.59 -2.26
N SER A 52 -9.20 11.78 -1.88
CA SER A 52 -10.61 11.99 -1.49
C SER A 52 -11.57 11.59 -2.62
N ASN A 53 -11.25 11.97 -3.85
CA ASN A 53 -12.03 11.63 -5.04
C ASN A 53 -12.04 10.11 -5.28
N LEU A 54 -10.88 9.43 -5.18
CA LEU A 54 -10.82 7.98 -5.32
C LEU A 54 -11.65 7.27 -4.23
N LEU A 55 -11.51 7.68 -2.97
CA LEU A 55 -12.28 7.09 -1.86
C LEU A 55 -13.78 7.35 -1.99
N SER A 56 -14.19 8.44 -2.64
CA SER A 56 -15.60 8.75 -2.87
C SER A 56 -16.31 7.70 -3.76
N ILE A 57 -15.57 7.00 -4.61
CA ILE A 57 -16.08 5.92 -5.47
C ILE A 57 -16.76 4.82 -4.64
N ALA A 58 -16.24 4.53 -3.44
CA ALA A 58 -16.77 3.49 -2.57
C ALA A 58 -17.91 3.95 -1.64
N VAL A 59 -18.23 5.25 -1.59
CA VAL A 59 -19.31 5.77 -0.72
C VAL A 59 -20.64 5.13 -1.04
N GLY A 60 -21.36 4.69 -0.01
CA GLY A 60 -22.64 3.98 -0.12
C GLY A 60 -22.50 2.48 -0.43
N VAL A 61 -21.27 1.97 -0.60
CA VAL A 61 -21.03 0.56 -0.90
C VAL A 61 -20.83 -0.23 0.40
N PRO A 62 -21.52 -1.37 0.60
CA PRO A 62 -21.25 -2.25 1.72
C PRO A 62 -19.83 -2.81 1.68
N VAL A 63 -19.13 -2.81 2.83
CA VAL A 63 -17.77 -3.35 2.96
C VAL A 63 -17.65 -4.80 2.46
N PRO A 64 -18.59 -5.71 2.71
CA PRO A 64 -18.54 -7.06 2.13
C PRO A 64 -18.52 -7.09 0.60
N LYS A 65 -19.15 -6.11 -0.07
CA LYS A 65 -19.09 -5.97 -1.53
C LYS A 65 -17.68 -5.56 -1.98
N ILE A 66 -17.05 -4.61 -1.28
CA ILE A 66 -15.64 -4.24 -1.54
C ILE A 66 -14.74 -5.47 -1.33
N HIS A 67 -14.89 -6.21 -0.24
CA HIS A 67 -14.13 -7.43 0.02
C HIS A 67 -14.32 -8.50 -1.06
N SER A 68 -15.53 -8.59 -1.64
CA SER A 68 -15.80 -9.47 -2.78
C SER A 68 -14.99 -9.04 -4.02
N ILE A 69 -14.97 -7.73 -4.30
CA ILE A 69 -14.18 -7.16 -5.39
C ILE A 69 -12.68 -7.40 -5.16
N LEU A 70 -12.19 -7.17 -3.94
CA LEU A 70 -10.77 -7.40 -3.62
C LEU A 70 -10.33 -8.84 -3.93
N ARG A 71 -11.21 -9.83 -3.81
CA ARG A 71 -10.88 -11.22 -4.18
C ARG A 71 -10.53 -11.39 -5.65
N SER A 72 -11.18 -10.64 -6.53
CA SER A 72 -11.01 -10.75 -8.00
C SER A 72 -9.88 -9.89 -8.56
N ILE A 73 -9.37 -8.91 -7.80
CA ILE A 73 -8.25 -8.07 -8.26
C ILE A 73 -7.01 -8.95 -8.48
N PRO A 74 -6.34 -8.88 -9.65
CA PRO A 74 -5.10 -9.58 -9.89
C PRO A 74 -4.01 -9.15 -8.90
N LYS A 75 -3.32 -10.12 -8.31
CA LYS A 75 -2.26 -9.92 -7.31
C LYS A 75 -1.01 -10.67 -7.69
N LEU A 76 0.12 -10.25 -7.14
CA LEU A 76 1.33 -11.05 -7.21
C LEU A 76 1.10 -12.39 -6.52
N ARG A 77 1.78 -13.41 -7.00
CA ARG A 77 1.68 -14.76 -6.42
C ARG A 77 2.39 -14.84 -5.07
N ASN A 78 1.99 -15.79 -4.25
CA ASN A 78 2.69 -16.19 -3.03
C ASN A 78 2.82 -15.11 -1.93
N ILE A 79 1.92 -14.11 -1.86
CA ILE A 79 1.96 -13.08 -0.83
C ILE A 79 2.00 -13.70 0.57
N SER A 80 1.06 -14.60 0.92
CA SER A 80 1.06 -15.25 2.25
C SER A 80 2.32 -16.06 2.53
N THR A 81 2.94 -16.63 1.50
CA THR A 81 4.20 -17.39 1.66
C THR A 81 5.34 -16.42 1.96
N ALA A 82 5.43 -15.29 1.26
CA ALA A 82 6.43 -14.25 1.51
C ALA A 82 6.29 -13.67 2.92
N VAL A 83 5.06 -13.34 3.35
CA VAL A 83 4.78 -12.87 4.72
C VAL A 83 5.28 -13.89 5.75
N ARG A 84 4.93 -15.18 5.60
CA ARG A 84 5.41 -16.23 6.52
C ARG A 84 6.94 -16.39 6.50
N MET A 85 7.59 -16.28 5.33
CA MET A 85 9.06 -16.35 5.23
C MET A 85 9.71 -15.22 6.03
N LEU A 86 9.22 -14.01 5.90
CA LEU A 86 9.74 -12.86 6.63
C LEU A 86 9.50 -13.00 8.13
N SER A 87 8.30 -13.38 8.55
CA SER A 87 7.94 -13.59 9.96
C SER A 87 8.77 -14.71 10.61
N ALA A 88 9.02 -15.81 9.89
CA ALA A 88 9.87 -16.91 10.36
C ALA A 88 11.36 -16.48 10.58
N ASN A 89 11.77 -15.37 9.96
CA ASN A 89 13.09 -14.75 10.16
C ASN A 89 13.06 -13.55 11.13
N GLY A 90 12.01 -13.42 11.92
CA GLY A 90 11.89 -12.40 12.98
C GLY A 90 11.52 -11.00 12.48
N LEU A 91 11.05 -10.87 11.23
CA LEU A 91 10.61 -9.60 10.66
C LEU A 91 9.08 -9.47 10.78
N GLU A 92 8.62 -8.41 11.41
CA GLU A 92 7.21 -8.05 11.40
C GLU A 92 6.83 -7.49 10.02
N THR A 93 5.65 -7.85 9.50
CA THR A 93 5.18 -7.39 8.18
C THR A 93 3.89 -6.60 8.32
N MET A 94 3.90 -5.36 7.83
CA MET A 94 2.79 -4.42 7.93
C MET A 94 2.43 -3.83 6.57
N LEU A 95 1.26 -3.23 6.48
CA LEU A 95 0.87 -2.42 5.32
C LEU A 95 1.13 -0.94 5.59
N LEU A 96 1.62 -0.20 4.58
CA LEU A 96 1.76 1.27 4.61
C LEU A 96 1.27 1.80 3.27
N THR A 97 0.02 2.26 3.24
CA THR A 97 -0.70 2.51 1.98
C THR A 97 -1.72 3.62 2.09
N HIS A 98 -2.06 4.26 0.99
CA HIS A 98 -3.17 5.20 0.89
C HIS A 98 -4.56 4.51 0.83
N ASN A 99 -4.62 3.19 0.77
CA ASN A 99 -5.89 2.47 0.87
C ASN A 99 -6.55 2.68 2.24
N PRO A 100 -7.89 2.65 2.34
CA PRO A 100 -8.57 2.79 3.61
C PRO A 100 -8.44 1.53 4.48
N GLN A 101 -8.63 1.69 5.79
CA GLN A 101 -8.45 0.65 6.80
C GLN A 101 -9.21 -0.65 6.48
N TYR A 102 -10.45 -0.59 5.98
CA TYR A 102 -11.23 -1.80 5.68
C TYR A 102 -10.66 -2.63 4.51
N VAL A 103 -9.86 -2.01 3.62
CA VAL A 103 -9.08 -2.70 2.60
C VAL A 103 -7.89 -3.39 3.26
N CYS A 104 -7.13 -2.66 4.09
CA CYS A 104 -5.97 -3.20 4.81
C CYS A 104 -6.35 -4.39 5.69
N GLU A 105 -7.41 -4.29 6.47
CA GLU A 105 -7.94 -5.38 7.29
C GLU A 105 -8.29 -6.64 6.47
N TRP A 106 -8.75 -6.47 5.22
CA TRP A 106 -8.97 -7.61 4.34
C TRP A 106 -7.65 -8.28 3.95
N TYR A 107 -6.59 -7.48 3.63
CA TYR A 107 -5.26 -8.00 3.30
C TYR A 107 -4.61 -8.69 4.50
N GLU A 108 -4.74 -8.14 5.71
CA GLU A 108 -4.27 -8.74 6.96
C GLU A 108 -4.88 -10.13 7.16
N ARG A 109 -6.20 -10.21 7.18
CA ARG A 109 -6.91 -11.48 7.33
C ARG A 109 -6.59 -12.50 6.24
N ARG A 110 -6.35 -12.02 5.01
CA ARG A 110 -6.13 -12.90 3.84
C ARG A 110 -4.71 -13.38 3.72
N PHE A 111 -3.72 -12.56 4.05
CA PHE A 111 -2.32 -12.81 3.76
C PHE A 111 -1.42 -12.90 5.00
N GLY A 112 -1.89 -12.45 6.15
CA GLY A 112 -1.21 -12.59 7.44
C GLY A 112 -0.31 -11.39 7.80
N PHE A 113 -0.54 -10.20 7.21
CA PHE A 113 0.08 -8.97 7.72
C PHE A 113 -0.39 -8.69 9.14
N SER A 114 0.49 -8.14 9.98
CA SER A 114 0.24 -7.97 11.42
C SER A 114 -0.52 -6.69 11.76
N ASP A 115 -0.40 -5.64 10.92
CA ASP A 115 -0.95 -4.31 11.20
C ASP A 115 -0.88 -3.43 9.95
N HIS A 116 -1.42 -2.21 10.02
CA HIS A 116 -1.37 -1.24 8.92
C HIS A 116 -1.25 0.21 9.38
N CYS A 117 -0.65 1.03 8.50
CA CYS A 117 -0.78 2.48 8.47
C CYS A 117 -1.51 2.86 7.18
N SER A 118 -2.67 3.48 7.29
CA SER A 118 -3.59 3.63 6.15
C SER A 118 -4.40 4.92 6.21
N ALA A 119 -5.08 5.26 5.10
CA ALA A 119 -6.10 6.29 5.13
C ALA A 119 -7.29 5.85 6.00
N TYR A 120 -7.94 6.81 6.62
CA TYR A 120 -9.18 6.54 7.37
C TYR A 120 -10.40 6.97 6.55
N GLN A 121 -11.31 6.03 6.33
CA GLN A 121 -12.61 6.30 5.73
C GLN A 121 -13.71 5.67 6.60
N PRO A 122 -14.65 6.46 7.16
CA PRO A 122 -15.66 5.95 8.06
C PRO A 122 -16.51 4.84 7.45
N VAL A 123 -16.92 3.89 8.28
CA VAL A 123 -17.87 2.83 7.94
C VAL A 123 -18.97 2.84 9.00
N GLU A 124 -20.21 3.01 8.59
CA GLU A 124 -21.38 3.03 9.47
C GLU A 124 -22.34 1.91 9.05
N ASN A 125 -22.76 1.08 9.99
CA ASN A 125 -23.63 -0.08 9.73
C ASN A 125 -23.11 -0.99 8.59
N GLY A 126 -21.78 -1.10 8.45
CA GLY A 126 -21.14 -1.89 7.40
C GLY A 126 -21.11 -1.26 6.01
N VAL A 127 -21.49 0.01 5.88
CA VAL A 127 -21.51 0.77 4.64
C VAL A 127 -20.44 1.87 4.68
N VAL A 128 -19.70 2.02 3.58
CA VAL A 128 -18.65 3.04 3.45
C VAL A 128 -19.26 4.43 3.41
N CYS A 129 -18.79 5.31 4.28
CA CYS A 129 -19.19 6.71 4.35
C CYS A 129 -18.15 7.63 3.69
N ARG A 130 -18.51 8.90 3.50
CA ARG A 130 -17.59 9.91 2.98
C ARG A 130 -16.43 10.12 3.97
N ALA A 131 -15.20 10.10 3.47
CA ALA A 131 -14.05 10.47 4.27
C ALA A 131 -14.09 11.98 4.64
N GLY A 132 -13.56 12.32 5.78
CA GLY A 132 -13.28 13.71 6.17
C GLY A 132 -12.08 14.27 5.38
N THR A 133 -11.45 15.33 5.93
CA THR A 133 -10.22 15.87 5.35
C THR A 133 -9.10 14.84 5.44
N LEU A 134 -8.60 14.40 4.28
CA LEU A 134 -7.49 13.46 4.18
C LEU A 134 -6.16 14.19 4.17
N ARG A 135 -5.19 13.60 4.84
CA ARG A 135 -3.79 14.02 4.79
C ARG A 135 -2.94 12.80 4.41
N PRO A 136 -2.83 12.51 3.10
CA PRO A 136 -2.07 11.37 2.63
C PRO A 136 -0.57 11.64 2.79
N ASP A 137 0.01 11.14 3.86
CA ASP A 137 1.43 11.28 4.14
C ASP A 137 1.96 9.98 4.76
N LYS A 138 2.41 9.07 3.88
CA LYS A 138 3.02 7.80 4.29
C LYS A 138 4.23 8.02 5.22
N VAL A 139 4.99 9.10 5.02
CA VAL A 139 6.16 9.41 5.86
C VAL A 139 5.74 9.83 7.27
N ALA A 140 4.69 10.66 7.39
CA ALA A 140 4.15 11.02 8.70
C ALA A 140 3.59 9.79 9.43
N TRP A 141 2.83 8.94 8.75
CA TRP A 141 2.30 7.68 9.33
C TRP A 141 3.41 6.73 9.76
N LEU A 142 4.46 6.57 8.92
CA LEU A 142 5.64 5.79 9.28
C LEU A 142 6.31 6.33 10.55
N LYS A 143 6.54 7.64 10.62
CA LYS A 143 7.20 8.28 11.78
C LYS A 143 6.36 8.12 13.05
N GLN A 144 5.04 8.27 12.94
CA GLN A 144 4.13 8.04 14.06
C GLN A 144 4.20 6.59 14.55
N MET A 145 4.08 5.62 13.66
CA MET A 145 4.21 4.19 13.97
C MET A 145 5.55 3.87 14.63
N CYS A 146 6.65 4.43 14.11
CA CYS A 146 7.97 4.24 14.71
C CYS A 146 8.06 4.81 16.13
N ALA A 147 7.49 6.00 16.37
CA ALA A 147 7.46 6.62 17.70
C ALA A 147 6.66 5.79 18.70
N GLU A 148 5.47 5.33 18.32
CA GLU A 148 4.60 4.48 19.14
C GLU A 148 5.28 3.15 19.52
N ARG A 149 6.02 2.56 18.58
CA ARG A 149 6.76 1.30 18.77
C ARG A 149 8.17 1.47 19.35
N ARG A 150 8.62 2.71 19.57
CA ARG A 150 9.94 3.07 20.08
C ARG A 150 11.08 2.50 19.24
N ILE A 151 10.95 2.57 17.92
CA ILE A 151 11.96 2.16 16.94
C ILE A 151 12.36 3.34 16.05
N SER A 152 13.51 3.21 15.38
CA SER A 152 13.94 4.18 14.37
C SER A 152 13.28 3.90 13.02
N PRO A 153 12.98 4.90 12.18
CA PRO A 153 12.65 4.66 10.77
C PRO A 153 13.69 3.80 10.03
N ARG A 154 14.95 3.82 10.46
CA ARG A 154 16.01 2.98 9.88
C ARG A 154 15.89 1.49 10.24
N ASP A 155 15.06 1.14 11.23
CA ASP A 155 14.72 -0.25 11.56
C ASP A 155 13.63 -0.82 10.62
N VAL A 156 13.09 0.04 9.72
CA VAL A 156 12.03 -0.32 8.77
C VAL A 156 12.61 -0.43 7.35
N LEU A 157 12.20 -1.47 6.62
CA LEU A 157 12.33 -1.56 5.17
C LEU A 157 10.96 -1.35 4.55
N HIS A 158 10.87 -0.53 3.52
CA HIS A 158 9.63 -0.35 2.77
C HIS A 158 9.68 -1.01 1.40
N VAL A 159 8.55 -1.58 0.97
CA VAL A 159 8.35 -2.19 -0.37
C VAL A 159 7.21 -1.44 -1.05
N GLY A 160 7.49 -0.84 -2.21
CA GLY A 160 6.53 0.00 -2.91
C GLY A 160 6.87 0.18 -4.39
N ASP A 161 6.05 0.92 -5.15
CA ASP A 161 6.22 1.07 -6.61
C ASP A 161 6.14 2.53 -7.12
N SER A 162 5.78 3.48 -6.27
CA SER A 162 5.37 4.84 -6.66
C SER A 162 6.18 5.95 -5.98
N ALA A 163 6.00 7.19 -6.44
CA ALA A 163 6.65 8.38 -5.88
C ALA A 163 6.36 8.58 -4.37
N SER A 164 5.18 8.18 -3.88
CA SER A 164 4.88 8.22 -2.44
C SER A 164 5.74 7.26 -1.63
N ASP A 165 6.15 6.14 -2.24
CA ASP A 165 7.04 5.15 -1.63
C ASP A 165 8.50 5.62 -1.68
N ALA A 166 8.91 6.34 -2.72
CA ALA A 166 10.24 6.95 -2.81
C ALA A 166 10.54 7.86 -1.61
N ALA A 167 9.55 8.63 -1.13
CA ALA A 167 9.69 9.44 0.08
C ALA A 167 9.91 8.58 1.34
N VAL A 168 9.24 7.43 1.42
CA VAL A 168 9.45 6.45 2.50
C VAL A 168 10.82 5.82 2.39
N PHE A 169 11.29 5.43 1.20
CA PHE A 169 12.63 4.88 0.98
C PHE A 169 13.71 5.84 1.46
N ARG A 170 13.62 7.14 1.12
CA ARG A 170 14.56 8.17 1.61
C ARG A 170 14.53 8.31 3.13
N THR A 171 13.36 8.18 3.75
CA THR A 171 13.21 8.31 5.20
C THR A 171 13.79 7.12 5.95
N THR A 172 13.54 5.91 5.47
CA THR A 172 14.07 4.68 6.09
C THR A 172 15.53 4.42 5.74
N GLY A 173 16.01 4.97 4.63
CA GLY A 173 17.30 4.63 4.03
C GLY A 173 17.32 3.19 3.51
N SER A 174 16.16 2.55 3.36
CA SER A 174 16.04 1.17 2.92
C SER A 174 14.69 0.94 2.25
N GLY A 175 14.71 0.63 0.96
CA GLY A 175 13.50 0.37 0.19
C GLY A 175 13.73 -0.62 -0.94
N ILE A 176 12.69 -1.31 -1.33
CA ILE A 176 12.67 -2.14 -2.54
C ILE A 176 11.56 -1.63 -3.45
N ALA A 177 11.96 -1.17 -4.63
CA ALA A 177 11.03 -0.82 -5.69
C ALA A 177 10.57 -2.09 -6.43
N VAL A 178 9.28 -2.37 -6.42
CA VAL A 178 8.69 -3.56 -7.08
C VAL A 178 7.88 -3.12 -8.28
N ASN A 179 8.23 -3.61 -9.48
CA ASN A 179 7.51 -3.32 -10.73
C ASN A 179 7.33 -1.83 -11.04
N SER A 180 8.10 -0.95 -10.40
CA SER A 180 8.02 0.48 -10.62
C SER A 180 8.42 0.85 -12.05
N ARG A 181 7.71 1.81 -12.63
CA ARG A 181 8.01 2.42 -13.94
C ARG A 181 8.52 3.85 -13.81
N ASP A 182 8.71 4.28 -12.58
CA ASP A 182 9.17 5.62 -12.24
C ASP A 182 10.66 5.59 -11.85
N ASP A 183 11.47 6.34 -12.60
CA ASP A 183 12.94 6.37 -12.42
C ASP A 183 13.33 7.00 -11.07
N GLU A 184 12.54 7.96 -10.55
CA GLU A 184 12.79 8.55 -9.23
C GLU A 184 12.56 7.51 -8.13
N THR A 185 11.49 6.71 -8.24
CA THR A 185 11.18 5.65 -7.28
C THR A 185 12.26 4.58 -7.28
N THR A 186 12.67 4.10 -8.46
CA THR A 186 13.74 3.09 -8.57
C THR A 186 15.07 3.63 -8.10
N GLY A 187 15.43 4.88 -8.43
CA GLY A 187 16.66 5.52 -7.99
C GLY A 187 16.73 5.85 -6.50
N SER A 188 15.58 5.93 -5.81
CA SER A 188 15.49 6.16 -4.36
C SER A 188 15.52 4.87 -3.55
N ALA A 189 15.34 3.72 -4.17
CA ALA A 189 15.32 2.41 -3.52
C ALA A 189 16.75 1.85 -3.36
N ALA A 190 16.96 1.03 -2.34
CA ALA A 190 18.20 0.26 -2.19
C ALA A 190 18.32 -0.89 -3.20
N ALA A 191 17.18 -1.38 -3.68
CA ALA A 191 17.09 -2.38 -4.74
C ALA A 191 15.79 -2.21 -5.52
N ALA A 192 15.78 -2.66 -6.78
CA ALA A 192 14.58 -2.71 -7.62
C ALA A 192 14.43 -4.10 -8.23
N ILE A 193 13.21 -4.59 -8.33
CA ILE A 193 12.90 -5.90 -8.90
C ILE A 193 11.60 -5.86 -9.70
N ASN A 194 11.62 -6.50 -10.86
CA ASN A 194 10.43 -6.81 -11.63
C ASN A 194 10.06 -8.28 -11.43
N THR A 195 8.92 -8.55 -10.83
CA THR A 195 8.48 -9.91 -10.52
C THR A 195 6.95 -10.03 -10.49
N THR A 196 6.47 -11.24 -10.66
CA THR A 196 5.06 -11.63 -10.41
C THR A 196 4.91 -12.51 -9.17
N ASP A 197 5.99 -12.68 -8.38
CA ASP A 197 6.02 -13.58 -7.22
C ASP A 197 6.64 -12.90 -6.00
N MET A 198 5.87 -12.67 -4.95
CA MET A 198 6.33 -12.02 -3.71
C MET A 198 7.41 -12.81 -2.96
N LYS A 199 7.61 -14.09 -3.26
CA LYS A 199 8.74 -14.84 -2.68
C LYS A 199 10.10 -14.29 -3.16
N ASP A 200 10.17 -13.74 -4.37
CA ASP A 200 11.42 -13.16 -4.86
C ASP A 200 11.76 -11.90 -4.08
N VAL A 201 10.75 -11.08 -3.74
CA VAL A 201 10.92 -9.91 -2.87
C VAL A 201 11.36 -10.34 -1.47
N ALA A 202 10.72 -11.35 -0.89
CA ALA A 202 11.10 -11.86 0.43
C ALA A 202 12.54 -12.39 0.47
N LYS A 203 12.97 -13.12 -0.57
CA LYS A 203 14.37 -13.58 -0.69
C LYS A 203 15.33 -12.40 -0.78
N LEU A 204 15.00 -11.37 -1.57
CA LEU A 204 15.85 -10.18 -1.71
C LEU A 204 16.00 -9.45 -0.37
N ILE A 205 14.93 -9.35 0.43
CA ILE A 205 14.97 -8.77 1.78
C ILE A 205 15.89 -9.57 2.70
N LEU A 206 15.74 -10.90 2.72
CA LEU A 206 16.50 -11.78 3.59
C LEU A 206 17.98 -11.82 3.23
N ASN A 207 18.33 -11.86 1.94
CA ASN A 207 19.70 -11.88 1.46
C ASN A 207 20.43 -10.53 1.66
N GLY A 208 19.71 -9.41 1.69
CA GLY A 208 20.28 -8.08 1.96
C GLY A 208 20.38 -7.74 3.45
N SER A 209 20.06 -8.70 4.33
CA SER A 209 20.12 -8.55 5.80
C SER A 209 21.40 -9.19 6.40
N GLU A 210 22.25 -9.78 5.57
CA GLU A 210 23.60 -10.24 5.90
C GLU A 210 24.61 -9.10 5.71
#